data_4e82f0b7c4bbd3819a0ead013e62eba1
#
_entry.id   4e82f0b7c4bbd3819a0ead013e62eba1
#
_cell.length_a   1.000
_cell.length_b   1.000
_cell.length_c   1.000
_cell.angle_alpha   90.00
_cell.angle_beta   90.00
_cell.angle_gamma   90.00
#
_symmetry.space_group_name_H-M   'P 1'
#
loop_
_entity.id
_entity.type
_entity.pdbx_description
1 polymer ?
#
loop_
_entity_poly.entity_id
_entity_poly.type
_entity_poly.pdbx_seq_one_letter_code
_entity_poly.pdbx_strand_id
1 'polypeptide(L)'
;MGNDSLQGCEFWTVVIPKGRNEKNTIRIGVVGFGKVGRACAELLLTSKDVDLAAIVRRLDSLAQPLPEVFSKIPVVSHTAQVHEMDAALLCVPIDQVEGVAHDCLQHGLPIIECALLHGEAFQAHREAIDRFATRFDVPAIVGAGWDPGALSIMRSLFGLLAPEGESEMRHRVAASLHHTAMARRVAGVKDALCTEQVAANGTRQR
;
A
#
# COMPACT_ATOMS: atom_id res chain seq x y z
N MET A 1 34.39 9.42 26.94
CA MET A 1 33.65 8.28 27.48
C MET A 1 32.17 8.66 27.47
N GLY A 2 31.47 8.27 26.50
CA GLY A 2 30.04 8.48 26.33
C GLY A 2 29.56 7.43 25.33
N ASN A 3 28.92 6.42 25.87
CA ASN A 3 28.42 5.26 25.16
C ASN A 3 27.02 5.64 24.66
N ASP A 4 26.93 6.20 23.46
CA ASP A 4 25.61 6.39 22.83
C ASP A 4 25.28 5.16 22.01
N SER A 5 24.43 4.38 22.63
CA SER A 5 23.78 3.19 22.16
C SER A 5 23.02 3.45 20.85
N LEU A 6 23.32 2.64 19.85
CA LEU A 6 22.50 2.41 18.67
C LEU A 6 21.10 1.92 19.10
N GLN A 7 20.18 2.84 19.34
CA GLN A 7 18.75 2.55 19.53
C GLN A 7 18.02 2.66 18.20
N GLY A 8 17.44 1.54 17.77
CA GLY A 8 16.23 1.54 16.99
C GLY A 8 16.31 1.23 15.51
N CYS A 9 16.96 0.14 15.10
CA CYS A 9 16.44 -0.61 13.97
C CYS A 9 15.60 -1.78 14.51
N GLU A 10 14.36 -1.50 14.87
CA GLU A 10 13.40 -2.57 15.14
C GLU A 10 13.05 -3.24 13.82
N PHE A 11 13.68 -4.37 13.56
CA PHE A 11 13.22 -5.31 12.57
C PHE A 11 11.86 -5.84 13.04
N TRP A 12 10.80 -5.42 12.39
CA TRP A 12 9.48 -6.00 12.61
C TRP A 12 9.53 -7.46 12.17
N THR A 13 9.69 -8.34 13.13
CA THR A 13 9.48 -9.76 12.90
C THR A 13 7.98 -9.95 12.83
N VAL A 14 7.47 -10.26 11.64
CA VAL A 14 6.09 -10.74 11.51
C VAL A 14 6.00 -12.06 12.26
N VAL A 15 5.45 -12.01 13.48
CA VAL A 15 5.15 -13.23 14.23
C VAL A 15 3.92 -13.86 13.59
N ILE A 16 4.16 -14.83 12.71
CA ILE A 16 3.08 -15.70 12.22
C ILE A 16 2.66 -16.57 13.41
N PRO A 17 1.40 -16.52 13.87
CA PRO A 17 0.94 -17.34 14.97
C PRO A 17 1.17 -18.81 14.62
N LYS A 18 1.97 -19.52 15.43
CA LYS A 18 2.10 -20.98 15.35
C LYS A 18 0.75 -21.59 15.77
N GLY A 19 0.02 -22.15 14.82
CA GLY A 19 -1.22 -22.87 15.13
C GLY A 19 -2.21 -23.02 13.98
N ARG A 20 -1.85 -22.60 12.77
CA ARG A 20 -2.72 -22.84 11.60
C ARG A 20 -2.41 -24.20 10.98
N ASN A 21 -3.47 -24.98 10.75
CA ASN A 21 -3.45 -26.24 10.05
C ASN A 21 -2.83 -26.12 8.65
N GLU A 22 -2.19 -27.17 8.14
CA GLU A 22 -1.38 -27.26 6.90
C GLU A 22 -2.08 -26.87 5.58
N LYS A 23 -3.24 -26.21 5.61
CA LYS A 23 -3.98 -25.68 4.45
C LYS A 23 -4.42 -24.22 4.61
N ASN A 24 -3.83 -23.46 5.50
CA ASN A 24 -4.30 -22.10 5.77
C ASN A 24 -3.56 -21.09 4.89
N THR A 25 -4.04 -20.89 3.68
CA THR A 25 -3.73 -19.70 2.88
C THR A 25 -4.22 -18.46 3.63
N ILE A 26 -3.43 -17.38 3.58
CA ILE A 26 -3.82 -16.07 4.14
C ILE A 26 -4.97 -15.52 3.31
N ARG A 27 -6.05 -15.14 3.96
CA ARG A 27 -7.27 -14.62 3.30
C ARG A 27 -7.31 -13.11 3.35
N ILE A 28 -7.18 -12.46 2.19
CA ILE A 28 -7.16 -11.00 2.07
C ILE A 28 -8.43 -10.49 1.42
N GLY A 29 -9.06 -9.50 2.06
CA GLY A 29 -10.14 -8.72 1.47
C GLY A 29 -9.60 -7.50 0.74
N VAL A 30 -10.13 -7.20 -0.45
CA VAL A 30 -9.80 -5.97 -1.17
C VAL A 30 -10.88 -4.92 -0.93
N VAL A 31 -10.53 -3.83 -0.26
CA VAL A 31 -11.44 -2.71 0.04
C VAL A 31 -11.25 -1.60 -0.98
N GLY A 32 -12.27 -1.38 -1.79
CA GLY A 32 -12.23 -0.50 -2.95
C GLY A 32 -11.88 -1.26 -4.24
N PHE A 33 -12.77 -1.18 -5.24
CA PHE A 33 -12.61 -1.90 -6.51
C PHE A 33 -12.41 -0.94 -7.70
N GLY A 34 -11.51 0.05 -7.49
CA GLY A 34 -10.98 0.91 -8.54
C GLY A 34 -9.89 0.22 -9.37
N LYS A 35 -9.09 0.97 -10.10
CA LYS A 35 -8.01 0.41 -10.94
C LYS A 35 -7.01 -0.42 -10.14
N VAL A 36 -6.56 0.08 -8.99
CA VAL A 36 -5.59 -0.60 -8.12
C VAL A 36 -6.24 -1.83 -7.48
N GLY A 37 -7.40 -1.66 -6.83
CA GLY A 37 -8.08 -2.77 -6.17
C GLY A 37 -8.42 -3.91 -7.11
N ARG A 38 -8.85 -3.60 -8.34
CA ARG A 38 -9.09 -4.62 -9.37
C ARG A 38 -7.81 -5.38 -9.72
N ALA A 39 -6.71 -4.67 -9.98
CA ALA A 39 -5.43 -5.30 -10.31
C ALA A 39 -4.92 -6.18 -9.15
N CYS A 40 -5.05 -5.72 -7.91
CA CYS A 40 -4.71 -6.52 -6.74
C CYS A 40 -5.60 -7.77 -6.62
N ALA A 41 -6.91 -7.62 -6.81
CA ALA A 41 -7.83 -8.75 -6.77
C ALA A 41 -7.52 -9.80 -7.86
N GLU A 42 -7.19 -9.36 -9.09
CA GLU A 42 -6.77 -10.24 -10.19
C GLU A 42 -5.48 -11.01 -9.84
N LEU A 43 -4.49 -10.35 -9.20
CA LEU A 43 -3.27 -11.00 -8.73
C LEU A 43 -3.54 -12.02 -7.62
N LEU A 44 -4.39 -11.69 -6.66
CA LEU A 44 -4.76 -12.60 -5.57
C LEU A 44 -5.43 -13.87 -6.08
N LEU A 45 -6.26 -13.79 -7.13
CA LEU A 45 -6.86 -14.98 -7.75
C LEU A 45 -5.83 -15.95 -8.36
N THR A 46 -4.66 -15.46 -8.71
CA THR A 46 -3.58 -16.28 -9.30
C THR A 46 -2.52 -16.72 -8.27
N SER A 47 -2.60 -16.20 -7.05
CA SER A 47 -1.68 -16.54 -5.97
C SER A 47 -1.89 -17.98 -5.50
N LYS A 48 -0.82 -18.63 -5.04
CA LYS A 48 -0.87 -19.94 -4.39
C LYS A 48 -0.85 -19.87 -2.87
N ASP A 49 -0.39 -18.75 -2.35
CA ASP A 49 -0.10 -18.58 -0.93
C ASP A 49 -1.13 -17.68 -0.22
N VAL A 50 -1.93 -16.96 -1.01
CA VAL A 50 -2.90 -15.97 -0.52
C VAL A 50 -4.20 -16.10 -1.29
N ASP A 51 -5.33 -16.11 -0.60
CA ASP A 51 -6.66 -16.17 -1.18
C ASP A 51 -7.37 -14.81 -1.15
N LEU A 52 -8.11 -14.50 -2.20
CA LEU A 52 -9.04 -13.37 -2.21
C LEU A 52 -10.30 -13.75 -1.42
N ALA A 53 -10.42 -13.23 -0.19
CA ALA A 53 -11.54 -13.52 0.70
C ALA A 53 -12.83 -12.82 0.26
N ALA A 54 -12.75 -11.56 -0.12
CA ALA A 54 -13.90 -10.76 -0.54
C ALA A 54 -13.45 -9.48 -1.28
N ILE A 55 -14.39 -8.89 -1.99
CA ILE A 55 -14.30 -7.54 -2.54
C ILE A 55 -15.28 -6.65 -1.78
N VAL A 56 -14.77 -5.63 -1.12
CA VAL A 56 -15.58 -4.66 -0.37
C VAL A 56 -15.78 -3.41 -1.23
N ARG A 57 -17.02 -3.04 -1.48
CA ARG A 57 -17.40 -1.90 -2.32
C ARG A 57 -18.42 -1.03 -1.62
N ARG A 58 -18.49 0.23 -1.98
CA ARG A 58 -19.55 1.12 -1.50
C ARG A 58 -20.93 0.56 -1.86
N LEU A 59 -21.91 0.83 -1.03
CA LEU A 59 -23.28 0.31 -1.17
C LEU A 59 -23.88 0.66 -2.55
N ASP A 60 -23.67 1.89 -3.02
CA ASP A 60 -24.12 2.38 -4.33
C ASP A 60 -23.50 1.64 -5.53
N SER A 61 -22.39 0.97 -5.30
CA SER A 61 -21.64 0.23 -6.34
C SER A 61 -21.92 -1.27 -6.32
N LEU A 62 -22.61 -1.79 -5.31
CA LEU A 62 -22.84 -3.24 -5.20
C LEU A 62 -23.63 -3.81 -6.38
N ALA A 63 -24.58 -3.04 -6.91
CA ALA A 63 -25.40 -3.48 -8.05
C ALA A 63 -24.63 -3.50 -9.38
N GLN A 64 -23.45 -2.90 -9.46
CA GLN A 64 -22.67 -2.92 -10.70
C GLN A 64 -22.02 -4.29 -10.89
N PRO A 65 -22.17 -4.93 -12.05
CA PRO A 65 -21.61 -6.25 -12.31
C PRO A 65 -20.08 -6.23 -12.23
N LEU A 66 -19.51 -7.29 -11.68
CA LEU A 66 -18.09 -7.54 -11.74
C LEU A 66 -17.75 -8.42 -12.96
N PRO A 67 -16.49 -8.40 -13.42
CA PRO A 67 -16.02 -9.38 -14.39
C PRO A 67 -16.27 -10.82 -13.92
N GLU A 68 -16.57 -11.71 -14.85
CA GLU A 68 -16.94 -13.11 -14.58
C GLU A 68 -15.91 -13.86 -13.74
N VAL A 69 -14.63 -13.50 -13.87
CA VAL A 69 -13.52 -14.07 -13.08
C VAL A 69 -13.74 -13.95 -11.57
N PHE A 70 -14.53 -12.97 -11.12
CA PHE A 70 -14.85 -12.75 -9.70
C PHE A 70 -16.23 -13.31 -9.30
N SER A 71 -16.91 -14.07 -10.18
CA SER A 71 -18.28 -14.56 -9.94
C SER A 71 -18.43 -15.40 -8.65
N LYS A 72 -17.35 -16.02 -8.19
CA LYS A 72 -17.33 -16.84 -6.98
C LYS A 72 -16.85 -16.08 -5.72
N ILE A 73 -16.45 -14.82 -5.88
CA ILE A 73 -15.91 -14.03 -4.79
C ILE A 73 -17.04 -13.24 -4.13
N PRO A 74 -17.19 -13.31 -2.80
CA PRO A 74 -18.15 -12.49 -2.07
C PRO A 74 -17.92 -11.00 -2.33
N VAL A 75 -19.01 -10.28 -2.63
CA VAL A 75 -19.01 -8.83 -2.80
C VAL A 75 -19.89 -8.22 -1.72
N VAL A 76 -19.30 -7.43 -0.87
CA VAL A 76 -19.96 -6.89 0.32
C VAL A 76 -19.78 -5.38 0.43
N SER A 77 -20.56 -4.72 1.26
CA SER A 77 -20.45 -3.28 1.51
C SER A 77 -19.56 -2.92 2.68
N HIS A 78 -19.24 -3.89 3.54
CA HIS A 78 -18.48 -3.65 4.76
C HIS A 78 -17.63 -4.88 5.12
N THR A 79 -16.43 -4.64 5.67
CA THR A 79 -15.49 -5.71 6.08
C THR A 79 -16.09 -6.64 7.13
N ALA A 80 -16.89 -6.13 8.06
CA ALA A 80 -17.57 -6.93 9.09
C ALA A 80 -18.57 -7.98 8.54
N GLN A 81 -18.92 -7.91 7.26
CA GLN A 81 -19.77 -8.92 6.62
C GLN A 81 -18.99 -10.18 6.17
N VAL A 82 -17.65 -10.17 6.33
CA VAL A 82 -16.77 -11.27 5.91
C VAL A 82 -16.23 -11.97 7.16
N HIS A 83 -16.65 -13.22 7.37
CA HIS A 83 -16.33 -13.94 8.61
C HIS A 83 -14.87 -14.43 8.73
N GLU A 84 -14.20 -14.63 7.63
CA GLU A 84 -12.85 -15.21 7.63
C GLU A 84 -11.92 -14.39 6.75
N MET A 85 -11.43 -13.28 7.27
CA MET A 85 -10.48 -12.40 6.62
C MET A 85 -9.33 -12.11 7.57
N ASP A 86 -8.10 -12.37 7.11
CA ASP A 86 -6.90 -12.21 7.91
C ASP A 86 -6.31 -10.80 7.80
N ALA A 87 -6.54 -10.12 6.68
CA ALA A 87 -6.14 -8.75 6.46
C ALA A 87 -6.99 -8.07 5.38
N ALA A 88 -7.06 -6.75 5.42
CA ALA A 88 -7.70 -5.93 4.40
C ALA A 88 -6.66 -5.13 3.61
N LEU A 89 -6.71 -5.22 2.28
CA LEU A 89 -5.93 -4.37 1.38
C LEU A 89 -6.78 -3.15 0.98
N LEU A 90 -6.39 -1.99 1.47
CA LEU A 90 -7.14 -0.74 1.27
C LEU A 90 -6.73 -0.08 -0.05
N CYS A 91 -7.63 -0.09 -1.03
CA CYS A 91 -7.47 0.51 -2.34
C CYS A 91 -8.52 1.61 -2.59
N VAL A 92 -8.80 2.38 -1.55
CA VAL A 92 -9.76 3.50 -1.56
C VAL A 92 -9.07 4.83 -1.83
N PRO A 93 -9.81 5.89 -2.22
CA PRO A 93 -9.26 7.23 -2.31
C PRO A 93 -8.64 7.71 -1.00
N ILE A 94 -7.61 8.56 -1.11
CA ILE A 94 -6.78 8.99 0.02
C ILE A 94 -7.58 9.64 1.16
N ASP A 95 -8.61 10.40 0.82
CA ASP A 95 -9.51 11.05 1.75
C ASP A 95 -10.38 10.08 2.56
N GLN A 96 -10.45 8.82 2.16
CA GLN A 96 -11.23 7.77 2.81
C GLN A 96 -10.36 6.79 3.59
N VAL A 97 -9.05 6.76 3.34
CA VAL A 97 -8.15 5.73 3.90
C VAL A 97 -8.16 5.73 5.42
N GLU A 98 -8.05 6.88 6.07
CA GLU A 98 -8.01 6.94 7.53
C GLU A 98 -9.29 6.42 8.19
N GLY A 99 -10.45 6.79 7.65
CA GLY A 99 -11.74 6.31 8.15
C GLY A 99 -11.91 4.80 8.01
N VAL A 100 -11.55 4.26 6.83
CA VAL A 100 -11.61 2.82 6.56
C VAL A 100 -10.59 2.06 7.38
N ALA A 101 -9.38 2.59 7.55
CA ALA A 101 -8.34 2.01 8.39
C ALA A 101 -8.78 1.93 9.86
N HIS A 102 -9.32 3.04 10.39
CA HIS A 102 -9.85 3.06 11.75
C HIS A 102 -10.92 1.99 11.94
N ASP A 103 -11.86 1.88 11.00
CA ASP A 103 -12.93 0.88 11.04
C ASP A 103 -12.39 -0.56 11.02
N CYS A 104 -11.45 -0.87 10.14
CA CYS A 104 -10.82 -2.19 10.11
C CYS A 104 -10.08 -2.51 11.41
N LEU A 105 -9.22 -1.60 11.86
CA LEU A 105 -8.38 -1.81 13.05
C LEU A 105 -9.19 -1.94 14.33
N GLN A 106 -10.26 -1.15 14.51
CA GLN A 106 -11.13 -1.28 15.68
C GLN A 106 -11.85 -2.64 15.77
N HIS A 107 -12.02 -3.32 14.63
CA HIS A 107 -12.58 -4.66 14.56
C HIS A 107 -11.51 -5.77 14.57
N GLY A 108 -10.27 -5.44 14.91
CA GLY A 108 -9.17 -6.39 14.98
C GLY A 108 -8.66 -6.88 13.63
N LEU A 109 -8.97 -6.19 12.54
CA LEU A 109 -8.58 -6.57 11.19
C LEU A 109 -7.32 -5.83 10.76
N PRO A 110 -6.18 -6.54 10.56
CA PRO A 110 -4.96 -5.96 10.01
C PRO A 110 -5.16 -5.31 8.65
N ILE A 111 -4.43 -4.24 8.39
CA ILE A 111 -4.54 -3.52 7.12
C ILE A 111 -3.21 -3.41 6.37
N ILE A 112 -3.33 -3.36 5.05
CA ILE A 112 -2.28 -2.97 4.12
C ILE A 112 -2.86 -1.85 3.28
N GLU A 113 -2.29 -0.63 3.35
CA GLU A 113 -2.79 0.48 2.55
C GLU A 113 -1.73 0.98 1.56
N CYS A 114 -2.16 1.52 0.45
CA CYS A 114 -1.31 1.95 -0.67
C CYS A 114 -1.55 3.42 -1.05
N ALA A 115 -1.84 4.27 -0.07
CA ALA A 115 -2.08 5.68 -0.29
C ALA A 115 -0.85 6.40 -0.87
N LEU A 116 -1.06 7.17 -1.93
CA LEU A 116 0.01 7.89 -2.63
C LEU A 116 0.24 9.25 -1.95
N LEU A 117 1.00 9.24 -0.86
CA LEU A 117 1.40 10.43 -0.11
C LEU A 117 2.92 10.58 -0.08
N HIS A 118 3.41 11.80 0.07
CA HIS A 118 4.83 12.11 0.09
C HIS A 118 5.20 13.08 1.20
N GLY A 119 6.47 13.04 1.63
CA GLY A 119 7.04 14.00 2.57
C GLY A 119 6.24 14.11 3.86
N GLU A 120 5.97 15.32 4.31
CA GLU A 120 5.25 15.60 5.56
C GLU A 120 3.83 15.03 5.59
N ALA A 121 3.13 15.04 4.45
CA ALA A 121 1.79 14.46 4.35
C ALA A 121 1.81 12.93 4.59
N PHE A 122 2.84 12.23 4.12
CA PHE A 122 3.00 10.81 4.41
C PHE A 122 3.30 10.56 5.89
N GLN A 123 4.14 11.39 6.51
CA GLN A 123 4.46 11.28 7.93
C GLN A 123 3.21 11.48 8.80
N ALA A 124 2.44 12.53 8.53
CA ALA A 124 1.19 12.79 9.26
C ALA A 124 0.19 11.63 9.11
N HIS A 125 0.05 11.09 7.90
CA HIS A 125 -0.80 9.94 7.62
C HIS A 125 -0.32 8.69 8.38
N ARG A 126 0.97 8.37 8.31
CA ARG A 126 1.57 7.26 9.05
C ARG A 126 1.30 7.37 10.55
N GLU A 127 1.52 8.55 11.14
CA GLU A 127 1.25 8.78 12.55
C GLU A 127 -0.23 8.65 12.91
N ALA A 128 -1.13 9.03 12.01
CA ALA A 128 -2.56 8.84 12.23
C ALA A 128 -2.92 7.34 12.28
N ILE A 129 -2.43 6.55 11.32
CA ILE A 129 -2.64 5.10 11.29
C ILE A 129 -1.96 4.41 12.48
N ASP A 130 -0.74 4.82 12.85
CA ASP A 130 0.01 4.27 13.97
C ASP A 130 -0.74 4.43 15.30
N ARG A 131 -1.39 5.59 15.52
CA ARG A 131 -2.24 5.79 16.70
C ARG A 131 -3.41 4.81 16.75
N PHE A 132 -4.02 4.48 15.62
CA PHE A 132 -5.11 3.49 15.57
C PHE A 132 -4.57 2.09 15.80
N ALA A 133 -3.51 1.71 15.10
CA ALA A 133 -2.85 0.41 15.23
C ALA A 133 -2.43 0.13 16.66
N THR A 134 -1.77 1.09 17.31
CA THR A 134 -1.37 1.01 18.72
C THR A 134 -2.57 0.94 19.66
N ARG A 135 -3.61 1.77 19.44
CA ARG A 135 -4.79 1.80 20.30
C ARG A 135 -5.54 0.47 20.31
N PHE A 136 -5.63 -0.18 19.15
CA PHE A 136 -6.40 -1.42 19.00
C PHE A 136 -5.52 -2.68 19.05
N ASP A 137 -4.20 -2.53 19.17
CA ASP A 137 -3.20 -3.61 19.15
C ASP A 137 -3.32 -4.49 17.89
N VAL A 138 -3.47 -3.83 16.73
CA VAL A 138 -3.65 -4.49 15.41
C VAL A 138 -2.64 -3.95 14.42
N PRO A 139 -1.88 -4.82 13.70
CA PRO A 139 -0.84 -4.37 12.79
C PRO A 139 -1.40 -3.65 11.55
N ALA A 140 -0.64 -2.64 11.10
CA ALA A 140 -0.93 -1.89 9.88
C ALA A 140 0.34 -1.71 9.05
N ILE A 141 0.23 -1.91 7.74
CA ILE A 141 1.27 -1.60 6.75
C ILE A 141 0.82 -0.37 5.98
N VAL A 142 1.67 0.67 5.96
CA VAL A 142 1.37 1.97 5.37
C VAL A 142 2.24 2.21 4.13
N GLY A 143 1.68 2.77 3.07
CA GLY A 143 2.39 3.11 1.84
C GLY A 143 2.87 1.92 1.03
N ALA A 144 2.19 0.79 1.09
CA ALA A 144 2.56 -0.42 0.37
C ALA A 144 2.55 -0.21 -1.16
N GLY A 145 3.56 -0.73 -1.83
CA GLY A 145 3.69 -0.64 -3.29
C GLY A 145 4.09 0.75 -3.80
N TRP A 146 4.38 1.68 -2.92
CA TRP A 146 4.67 3.05 -3.29
C TRP A 146 6.04 3.25 -3.92
N ASP A 147 7.06 2.62 -3.37
CA ASP A 147 8.39 2.51 -3.96
C ASP A 147 8.80 1.02 -3.98
N PRO A 148 8.16 0.20 -4.81
CA PRO A 148 8.51 -1.22 -4.93
C PRO A 148 9.85 -1.39 -5.64
N GLY A 149 10.47 -0.27 -5.98
CA GLY A 149 11.57 -0.21 -6.91
C GLY A 149 12.90 -0.66 -6.35
N ALA A 150 13.83 -0.77 -7.27
CA ALA A 150 15.24 -1.06 -7.03
C ALA A 150 15.88 -0.13 -5.98
N LEU A 151 15.33 1.08 -5.79
CA LEU A 151 15.88 2.07 -4.88
C LEU A 151 15.84 1.65 -3.42
N SER A 152 14.73 1.11 -2.95
CA SER A 152 14.62 0.60 -1.57
C SER A 152 15.52 -0.61 -1.35
N ILE A 153 15.59 -1.52 -2.33
CA ILE A 153 16.50 -2.67 -2.31
C ILE A 153 17.96 -2.20 -2.32
N MET A 154 18.30 -1.24 -3.17
CA MET A 154 19.65 -0.68 -3.24
C MET A 154 20.05 0.02 -1.96
N ARG A 155 19.16 0.77 -1.31
CA ARG A 155 19.44 1.38 0.00
C ARG A 155 19.72 0.33 1.07
N SER A 156 18.93 -0.72 1.13
CA SER A 156 19.15 -1.82 2.06
C SER A 156 20.47 -2.52 1.79
N LEU A 157 20.79 -2.77 0.52
CA LEU A 157 22.07 -3.37 0.12
C LEU A 157 23.25 -2.48 0.49
N PHE A 158 23.19 -1.17 0.22
CA PHE A 158 24.25 -0.24 0.58
C PHE A 158 24.43 -0.12 2.10
N GLY A 159 23.32 -0.16 2.88
CA GLY A 159 23.40 -0.19 4.33
C GLY A 159 24.09 -1.44 4.87
N LEU A 160 23.95 -2.58 4.18
CA LEU A 160 24.67 -3.81 4.53
C LEU A 160 26.16 -3.77 4.13
N LEU A 161 26.46 -3.19 2.96
CA LEU A 161 27.82 -3.14 2.43
C LEU A 161 28.69 -2.03 3.08
N ALA A 162 28.04 -0.95 3.52
CA ALA A 162 28.70 0.19 4.15
C ALA A 162 27.86 0.70 5.34
N PRO A 163 27.81 -0.02 6.46
CA PRO A 163 26.94 0.29 7.58
C PRO A 163 27.24 1.64 8.25
N GLU A 164 28.49 2.13 8.12
CA GLU A 164 28.90 3.45 8.59
C GLU A 164 28.95 4.50 7.46
N GLY A 165 28.48 4.15 6.27
CA GLY A 165 28.48 5.02 5.10
C GLY A 165 27.32 6.01 5.12
N GLU A 166 27.56 7.22 4.60
CA GLU A 166 26.50 8.18 4.33
C GLU A 166 25.83 7.88 3.00
N SER A 167 24.49 7.91 3.00
CA SER A 167 23.69 7.69 1.78
C SER A 167 23.26 9.04 1.22
N GLU A 168 23.80 9.45 0.07
CA GLU A 168 23.36 10.65 -0.63
C GLU A 168 22.44 10.30 -1.80
N MET A 169 21.23 10.88 -1.81
CA MET A 169 20.32 10.77 -2.94
C MET A 169 20.31 12.07 -3.74
N ARG A 170 20.86 12.05 -4.95
CA ARG A 170 20.80 13.18 -5.86
C ARG A 170 19.63 13.00 -6.84
N HIS A 171 18.63 13.85 -6.71
CA HIS A 171 17.58 13.95 -7.71
C HIS A 171 18.10 14.72 -8.93
N ARG A 172 18.28 14.02 -10.03
CA ARG A 172 18.47 14.67 -11.33
C ARG A 172 17.12 14.84 -11.99
N VAL A 173 17.01 15.80 -12.91
CA VAL A 173 15.87 15.91 -13.80
C VAL A 173 15.64 14.54 -14.44
N ALA A 174 14.57 13.90 -14.09
CA ALA A 174 14.23 12.57 -14.57
C ALA A 174 12.90 12.62 -15.30
N ALA A 175 12.76 11.81 -16.34
CA ALA A 175 11.47 11.59 -16.97
C ALA A 175 10.54 10.93 -15.95
N SER A 176 9.39 11.52 -15.74
CA SER A 176 8.36 10.90 -14.91
C SER A 176 7.67 9.80 -15.70
N LEU A 177 8.07 8.56 -15.50
CA LEU A 177 7.50 7.41 -16.20
C LEU A 177 5.99 7.30 -16.00
N HIS A 178 5.51 7.57 -14.80
CA HIS A 178 4.08 7.53 -14.49
C HIS A 178 3.29 8.61 -15.27
N HIS A 179 3.71 9.87 -15.18
CA HIS A 179 3.05 10.98 -15.88
C HIS A 179 3.17 10.84 -17.40
N THR A 180 4.31 10.38 -17.90
CA THR A 180 4.51 10.04 -19.31
C THR A 180 3.50 8.98 -19.77
N ALA A 181 3.35 7.89 -19.02
CA ALA A 181 2.40 6.84 -19.34
C ALA A 181 0.93 7.32 -19.27
N MET A 182 0.60 8.21 -18.35
CA MET A 182 -0.73 8.81 -18.25
C MET A 182 -1.02 9.76 -19.41
N ALA A 183 -0.05 10.61 -19.79
CA ALA A 183 -0.19 11.51 -20.92
C ALA A 183 -0.39 10.75 -22.24
N ARG A 184 0.33 9.65 -22.47
CA ARG A 184 0.18 8.78 -23.64
C ARG A 184 -1.19 8.11 -23.76
N ARG A 185 -1.95 8.00 -22.66
CA ARG A 185 -3.31 7.43 -22.67
C ARG A 185 -4.40 8.42 -23.04
N VAL A 186 -4.07 9.70 -23.17
CA VAL A 186 -5.06 10.71 -23.57
C VAL A 186 -5.37 10.54 -25.05
N ALA A 187 -6.65 10.49 -25.40
CA ALA A 187 -7.09 10.36 -26.78
C ALA A 187 -6.53 11.50 -27.66
N GLY A 188 -5.94 11.15 -28.81
CA GLY A 188 -5.30 12.11 -29.72
C GLY A 188 -3.81 12.39 -29.44
N VAL A 189 -3.25 11.94 -28.30
CA VAL A 189 -1.82 12.06 -28.04
C VAL A 189 -1.07 10.90 -28.69
N LYS A 190 -0.19 11.22 -29.64
CA LYS A 190 0.63 10.21 -30.35
C LYS A 190 1.84 9.76 -29.53
N ASP A 191 2.48 10.70 -28.84
CA ASP A 191 3.58 10.44 -27.90
C ASP A 191 3.68 11.56 -26.88
N ALA A 192 4.25 11.26 -25.70
CA ALA A 192 4.45 12.20 -24.62
C ALA A 192 5.67 11.83 -23.80
N LEU A 193 6.37 12.83 -23.28
CA LEU A 193 7.43 12.70 -22.31
C LEU A 193 7.24 13.79 -21.24
N CYS A 194 6.94 13.40 -20.02
CA CYS A 194 6.82 14.32 -18.89
C CYS A 194 8.15 14.36 -18.13
N THR A 195 8.71 15.55 -18.00
CA THR A 195 9.92 15.79 -17.20
C THR A 195 9.58 16.72 -16.05
N GLU A 196 10.15 16.44 -14.87
CA GLU A 196 10.03 17.32 -13.71
C GLU A 196 11.29 18.18 -13.61
N GLN A 197 11.14 19.49 -13.54
CA GLN A 197 12.22 20.44 -13.34
C GLN A 197 12.05 21.13 -11.99
N VAL A 198 13.15 21.25 -11.27
CA VAL A 198 13.18 22.04 -10.03
C VAL A 198 13.84 23.37 -10.38
N ALA A 199 13.08 24.46 -10.27
CA ALA A 199 13.59 25.81 -10.45
C ALA A 199 14.59 26.17 -9.34
N ALA A 200 15.43 27.18 -9.56
CA ALA A 200 16.45 27.62 -8.59
C ALA A 200 15.87 28.03 -7.22
N ASN A 201 14.59 28.37 -7.16
CA ASN A 201 13.84 28.69 -5.94
C ASN A 201 13.19 27.48 -5.25
N GLY A 202 13.50 26.25 -5.71
CA GLY A 202 12.91 25.03 -5.18
C GLY A 202 11.51 24.68 -5.68
N THR A 203 10.89 25.52 -6.51
CA THR A 203 9.57 25.24 -7.08
C THR A 203 9.68 24.15 -8.14
N ARG A 204 8.83 23.12 -8.03
CA ARG A 204 8.73 22.05 -9.02
C ARG A 204 7.78 22.46 -10.14
N GLN A 205 8.27 22.40 -11.38
CA GLN A 205 7.48 22.58 -12.61
C GLN A 205 7.42 21.25 -13.35
N ARG A 206 6.24 20.95 -13.85
CA ARG A 206 5.98 19.74 -14.67
C ARG A 206 5.54 20.11 -16.05
#